data_eb84d1b103aae6d089a3ecb57f80af0f
#
_entry.id   eb84d1b103aae6d089a3ecb57f80af0f
#
_cell.length_a   1.000
_cell.length_b   1.000
_cell.length_c   1.000
_cell.angle_alpha   90.00
_cell.angle_beta   90.00
_cell.angle_gamma   90.00
#
_symmetry.space_group_name_H-M   'P 1'
#
loop_
_entity.id
_entity.type
_entity.pdbx_description
1 polymer ?
#
loop_
_entity_poly.entity_id
_entity_poly.type
_entity_poly.pdbx_seq_one_letter_code
_entity_poly.pdbx_strand_id
1 'polypeptide(L)'
;MYGCKYPSFTQLINTFIAYLGLLTFSNSTWANTAGVFPPVVQEGHRSLQYRVTLNPDTGAFGTRLHYQESLNDDVMLRGIVHASESATGHSKVDFVQAELFWDLDEDTDRLRHGFRFDARARGRGEPSSVSVNYALQYSVSPQWQARLAVLNTRSFGDKANTDIQFQARSQLSYRASQAVSLNLEYYSQLGAIDNFNPWKNQKHQIGPSVNWRVANGWTLYGGFLSSMNNSSPDTVYRMWVTKAF
;
A
#
# COMPACT_ATOMS: atom_id res chain seq x y z
N MET A 1 -26.89 29.32 -25.18
CA MET A 1 -25.70 28.41 -25.02
C MET A 1 -25.12 28.65 -23.65
N TYR A 2 -25.40 27.81 -22.69
CA TYR A 2 -24.80 27.86 -21.37
C TYR A 2 -23.49 27.07 -21.41
N GLY A 3 -22.35 27.76 -21.36
CA GLY A 3 -21.04 27.13 -21.27
C GLY A 3 -20.84 26.54 -19.88
N CYS A 4 -20.84 25.20 -19.78
CA CYS A 4 -20.47 24.51 -18.57
C CYS A 4 -18.97 24.72 -18.33
N LYS A 5 -18.61 25.58 -17.37
CA LYS A 5 -17.21 25.76 -16.94
C LYS A 5 -16.85 24.61 -16.04
N TYR A 6 -16.02 23.70 -16.53
CA TYR A 6 -15.41 22.67 -15.68
C TYR A 6 -14.45 23.36 -14.68
N PRO A 7 -14.46 22.91 -13.40
CA PRO A 7 -13.53 23.46 -12.41
C PRO A 7 -12.09 23.15 -12.84
N SER A 8 -11.18 24.10 -12.62
CA SER A 8 -9.77 23.90 -12.91
C SER A 8 -9.21 22.80 -11.99
N PHE A 9 -8.18 22.10 -12.46
CA PHE A 9 -7.51 21.03 -11.69
C PHE A 9 -7.06 21.54 -10.30
N THR A 10 -6.63 22.79 -10.20
CA THR A 10 -6.27 23.47 -8.94
C THR A 10 -7.47 23.63 -8.00
N GLN A 11 -8.66 23.91 -8.53
CA GLN A 11 -9.88 24.00 -7.72
C GLN A 11 -10.32 22.64 -7.19
N LEU A 12 -10.17 21.57 -8.00
CA LEU A 12 -10.44 20.19 -7.57
C LEU A 12 -9.48 19.74 -6.45
N ILE A 13 -8.20 20.07 -6.56
CA ILE A 13 -7.20 19.78 -5.51
C ILE A 13 -7.52 20.54 -4.23
N ASN A 14 -7.82 21.84 -4.32
CA ASN A 14 -8.11 22.64 -3.13
C ASN A 14 -9.42 22.21 -2.45
N THR A 15 -10.44 21.80 -3.22
CA THR A 15 -11.68 21.25 -2.68
C THR A 15 -11.43 19.89 -2.02
N PHE A 16 -10.59 19.04 -2.61
CA PHE A 16 -10.20 17.75 -2.06
C PHE A 16 -9.41 17.89 -0.74
N ILE A 17 -8.46 18.84 -0.67
CA ILE A 17 -7.70 19.15 0.54
C ILE A 17 -8.62 19.71 1.64
N ALA A 18 -9.60 20.56 1.30
CA ALA A 18 -10.56 21.12 2.25
C ALA A 18 -11.49 20.02 2.85
N TYR A 19 -11.89 19.04 2.07
CA TYR A 19 -12.69 17.90 2.57
C TYR A 19 -11.88 16.94 3.43
N LEU A 20 -10.56 16.78 3.22
CA LEU A 20 -9.69 15.98 4.06
C LEU A 20 -9.51 16.57 5.49
N GLY A 21 -9.68 17.87 5.66
CA GLY A 21 -9.52 18.59 6.95
C GLY A 21 -10.70 18.48 7.91
N LEU A 22 -11.82 17.87 7.54
CA LEU A 22 -13.08 17.91 8.31
C LEU A 22 -13.44 16.60 9.04
N LEU A 23 -12.60 15.55 8.98
CA LEU A 23 -12.90 14.27 9.61
C LEU A 23 -12.13 14.10 10.93
N THR A 24 -12.72 14.53 12.03
CA THR A 24 -12.27 14.24 13.41
C THR A 24 -12.96 12.98 13.90
N PHE A 25 -12.25 11.85 14.02
CA PHE A 25 -12.76 10.61 14.58
C PHE A 25 -11.78 9.95 15.55
N SER A 26 -12.33 9.30 16.54
CA SER A 26 -11.66 8.74 17.71
C SER A 26 -11.66 7.21 17.71
N ASN A 27 -10.55 6.63 18.01
CA ASN A 27 -10.16 5.27 18.41
C ASN A 27 -9.16 4.60 17.46
N SER A 28 -8.00 4.26 18.02
CA SER A 28 -6.86 3.74 17.28
C SER A 28 -6.96 2.24 17.06
N THR A 29 -7.35 1.83 15.85
CA THR A 29 -7.04 0.52 15.28
C THR A 29 -6.30 0.74 13.97
N TRP A 30 -5.25 -0.02 13.75
CA TRP A 30 -4.29 0.16 12.66
C TRP A 30 -4.93 0.00 11.28
N ALA A 31 -5.06 1.08 10.54
CA ALA A 31 -5.48 1.04 9.14
C ALA A 31 -4.32 0.56 8.24
N ASN A 32 -4.53 -0.52 7.47
CA ASN A 32 -3.49 -1.06 6.58
C ASN A 32 -3.33 -0.20 5.32
N THR A 33 -2.33 0.68 5.32
CA THR A 33 -2.00 1.55 4.17
C THR A 33 -1.12 0.87 3.11
N ALA A 34 -0.81 -0.41 3.28
CA ALA A 34 0.07 -1.14 2.37
C ALA A 34 -0.66 -1.58 1.10
N GLY A 35 0.07 -1.72 -0.01
CA GLY A 35 -0.42 -2.27 -1.28
C GLY A 35 0.24 -3.60 -1.61
N VAL A 36 -0.22 -4.23 -2.70
CA VAL A 36 0.47 -5.35 -3.34
C VAL A 36 1.56 -4.75 -4.23
N PHE A 37 2.82 -4.92 -3.84
CA PHE A 37 3.94 -4.37 -4.60
C PHE A 37 4.28 -5.27 -5.80
N PRO A 38 4.66 -4.69 -6.96
CA PRO A 38 5.19 -5.45 -8.08
C PRO A 38 6.65 -5.83 -7.82
N PRO A 39 7.16 -6.91 -8.42
CA PRO A 39 8.59 -7.18 -8.47
C PRO A 39 9.32 -6.21 -9.40
N VAL A 40 8.62 -5.68 -10.40
CA VAL A 40 9.16 -4.93 -11.54
C VAL A 40 9.73 -3.59 -11.12
N VAL A 41 10.96 -3.34 -11.49
CA VAL A 41 11.63 -2.04 -11.48
C VAL A 41 11.59 -1.45 -12.89
N GLN A 42 11.41 -0.16 -13.00
CA GLN A 42 11.43 0.56 -14.27
C GLN A 42 12.57 1.58 -14.25
N GLU A 43 13.50 1.46 -15.18
CA GLU A 43 14.64 2.36 -15.30
C GLU A 43 14.20 3.83 -15.37
N GLY A 44 14.93 4.70 -14.67
CA GLY A 44 14.67 6.14 -14.63
C GLY A 44 13.37 6.52 -13.92
N HIS A 45 12.64 5.56 -13.34
CA HIS A 45 11.41 5.87 -12.61
C HIS A 45 11.71 6.61 -11.31
N ARG A 46 11.03 7.74 -11.15
CA ARG A 46 11.04 8.53 -9.92
C ARG A 46 9.63 8.97 -9.60
N SER A 47 9.19 8.80 -8.36
CA SER A 47 7.84 9.25 -7.99
C SER A 47 7.69 9.60 -6.51
N LEU A 48 6.72 10.47 -6.25
CA LEU A 48 6.20 10.79 -4.92
C LEU A 48 4.77 10.26 -4.82
N GLN A 49 4.45 9.56 -3.74
CA GLN A 49 3.10 9.04 -3.51
C GLN A 49 2.63 9.38 -2.10
N TYR A 50 1.43 9.93 -2.01
CA TYR A 50 0.72 10.14 -0.75
C TYR A 50 -0.44 9.15 -0.66
N ARG A 51 -0.53 8.47 0.48
CA ARG A 51 -1.58 7.46 0.77
C ARG A 51 -2.37 7.86 1.99
N VAL A 52 -3.67 7.62 1.91
CA VAL A 52 -4.61 7.79 3.01
C VAL A 52 -5.38 6.49 3.21
N THR A 53 -5.62 6.15 4.45
CA THR A 53 -6.43 5.00 4.85
C THR A 53 -7.36 5.41 5.97
N LEU A 54 -8.63 5.05 5.84
CA LEU A 54 -9.68 5.30 6.81
C LEU A 54 -10.39 4.00 7.15
N ASN A 55 -10.52 3.71 8.42
CA ASN A 55 -11.45 2.71 8.92
C ASN A 55 -12.68 3.42 9.49
N PRO A 56 -13.85 3.34 8.84
CA PRO A 56 -15.05 4.05 9.28
C PRO A 56 -15.60 3.52 10.61
N ASP A 57 -15.40 2.22 10.91
CA ASP A 57 -15.95 1.57 12.10
C ASP A 57 -15.26 2.05 13.38
N THR A 58 -13.99 2.39 13.27
CA THR A 58 -13.15 2.80 14.40
C THR A 58 -12.70 4.24 14.32
N GLY A 59 -12.94 4.93 13.19
CA GLY A 59 -12.41 6.25 12.91
C GLY A 59 -10.87 6.30 12.75
N ALA A 60 -10.20 5.13 12.67
CA ALA A 60 -8.76 5.08 12.54
C ALA A 60 -8.33 5.65 11.18
N PHE A 61 -7.43 6.63 11.25
CA PHE A 61 -6.87 7.31 10.09
C PHE A 61 -5.36 7.15 10.04
N GLY A 62 -4.84 6.82 8.87
CA GLY A 62 -3.41 6.69 8.66
C GLY A 62 -2.97 7.30 7.34
N THR A 63 -1.77 7.87 7.33
CA THR A 63 -1.18 8.46 6.14
C THR A 63 0.21 7.90 5.90
N ARG A 64 0.62 7.85 4.63
CA ARG A 64 1.99 7.54 4.24
C ARG A 64 2.44 8.46 3.12
N LEU A 65 3.65 8.96 3.27
CA LEU A 65 4.39 9.60 2.19
C LEU A 65 5.48 8.66 1.72
N HIS A 66 5.52 8.37 0.43
CA HIS A 66 6.53 7.54 -0.22
C HIS A 66 7.29 8.38 -1.22
N TYR A 67 8.61 8.32 -1.18
CA TYR A 67 9.48 8.70 -2.29
C TYR A 67 10.20 7.47 -2.79
N GLN A 68 10.22 7.27 -4.10
CA GLN A 68 10.92 6.15 -4.72
C GLN A 68 11.68 6.59 -5.97
N GLU A 69 12.81 5.93 -6.19
CA GLU A 69 13.70 6.19 -7.31
C GLU A 69 14.41 4.90 -7.73
N SER A 70 14.40 4.61 -9.03
CA SER A 70 15.19 3.52 -9.60
C SER A 70 16.66 3.94 -9.67
N LEU A 71 17.54 3.09 -9.19
CA LEU A 71 18.99 3.27 -9.27
C LEU A 71 19.53 2.80 -10.61
N ASN A 72 18.93 1.75 -11.15
CA ASN A 72 19.16 1.16 -12.46
C ASN A 72 17.88 0.42 -12.90
N ASP A 73 17.97 -0.43 -13.93
CA ASP A 73 16.89 -1.25 -14.47
C ASP A 73 16.38 -2.34 -13.50
N ASP A 74 17.22 -2.81 -12.57
CA ASP A 74 16.90 -3.91 -11.66
C ASP A 74 16.63 -3.46 -10.24
N VAL A 75 17.14 -2.29 -9.80
CA VAL A 75 17.13 -1.88 -8.40
C VAL A 75 16.44 -0.55 -8.19
N MET A 76 15.49 -0.52 -7.25
CA MET A 76 14.78 0.69 -6.83
C MET A 76 14.83 0.85 -5.31
N LEU A 77 15.04 2.07 -4.85
CA LEU A 77 14.92 2.47 -3.45
C LEU A 77 13.60 3.19 -3.21
N ARG A 78 13.03 2.97 -2.03
CA ARG A 78 11.86 3.71 -1.53
C ARG A 78 12.05 4.09 -0.07
N GLY A 79 11.84 5.36 0.21
CA GLY A 79 11.69 5.89 1.58
C GLY A 79 10.22 6.08 1.91
N ILE A 80 9.82 5.79 3.15
CA ILE A 80 8.45 5.92 3.65
C ILE A 80 8.45 6.63 4.98
N VAL A 81 7.54 7.58 5.16
CA VAL A 81 7.14 8.12 6.45
C VAL A 81 5.67 7.78 6.67
N HIS A 82 5.36 7.18 7.82
CA HIS A 82 3.98 6.88 8.22
C HIS A 82 3.59 7.68 9.44
N ALA A 83 2.43 8.29 9.35
CA ALA A 83 1.81 8.97 10.48
C ALA A 83 0.38 8.44 10.67
N SER A 84 -0.06 8.37 11.92
CA SER A 84 -1.43 8.10 12.30
C SER A 84 -1.97 9.20 13.20
N GLU A 85 -3.27 9.37 13.16
CA GLU A 85 -3.98 10.24 14.06
C GLU A 85 -4.74 9.40 15.08
N SER A 86 -4.56 9.75 16.36
CA SER A 86 -5.32 9.10 17.44
C SER A 86 -6.71 9.69 17.56
N ALA A 87 -7.58 8.98 18.27
CA ALA A 87 -8.93 9.41 18.65
C ALA A 87 -9.01 10.81 19.31
N THR A 88 -7.94 11.26 19.94
CA THR A 88 -7.84 12.54 20.62
C THR A 88 -7.28 13.64 19.72
N GLY A 89 -7.17 13.41 18.41
CA GLY A 89 -6.68 14.39 17.43
C GLY A 89 -5.16 14.62 17.45
N HIS A 90 -4.40 13.77 18.16
CA HIS A 90 -2.95 13.88 18.16
C HIS A 90 -2.34 13.06 17.02
N SER A 91 -1.80 13.77 16.05
CA SER A 91 -1.01 13.16 14.98
C SER A 91 0.38 12.79 15.49
N LYS A 92 0.85 11.59 15.14
CA LYS A 92 2.20 11.12 15.46
C LYS A 92 2.82 10.42 14.25
N VAL A 93 4.15 10.55 14.11
CA VAL A 93 4.91 9.69 13.23
C VAL A 93 5.08 8.34 13.92
N ASP A 94 4.55 7.28 13.32
CA ASP A 94 4.63 5.93 13.87
C ASP A 94 5.93 5.23 13.48
N PHE A 95 6.37 5.44 12.23
CA PHE A 95 7.61 4.87 11.75
C PHE A 95 8.15 5.59 10.51
N VAL A 96 9.45 5.38 10.29
CA VAL A 96 10.11 5.58 9.01
C VAL A 96 10.58 4.23 8.48
N GLN A 97 10.59 4.05 7.15
CA GLN A 97 10.98 2.78 6.54
C GLN A 97 11.76 3.02 5.26
N ALA A 98 12.82 2.25 5.07
CA ALA A 98 13.53 2.13 3.81
C ALA A 98 13.20 0.79 3.18
N GLU A 99 13.03 0.77 1.86
CA GLU A 99 12.77 -0.42 1.06
C GLU A 99 13.73 -0.45 -0.12
N LEU A 100 14.33 -1.61 -0.36
CA LEU A 100 15.10 -1.90 -1.58
C LEU A 100 14.35 -2.97 -2.36
N PHE A 101 14.04 -2.68 -3.61
CA PHE A 101 13.45 -3.63 -4.56
C PHE A 101 14.55 -4.13 -5.49
N TRP A 102 14.53 -5.41 -5.77
CA TRP A 102 15.42 -6.07 -6.69
C TRP A 102 14.62 -6.95 -7.62
N ASP A 103 14.51 -6.50 -8.87
CA ASP A 103 13.92 -7.23 -9.98
C ASP A 103 14.92 -8.26 -10.50
N LEU A 104 14.49 -9.47 -10.77
CA LEU A 104 15.37 -10.57 -11.18
C LEU A 104 15.16 -10.98 -12.64
N ASP A 105 14.22 -10.36 -13.34
CA ASP A 105 13.81 -10.75 -14.67
C ASP A 105 13.92 -9.62 -15.70
N GLU A 106 14.00 -9.98 -16.97
CA GLU A 106 13.96 -9.03 -18.08
C GLU A 106 12.53 -8.52 -18.34
N ASP A 107 12.41 -7.32 -18.92
CA ASP A 107 11.12 -6.65 -19.17
C ASP A 107 10.19 -7.39 -20.15
N THR A 108 10.74 -8.31 -20.94
CA THR A 108 9.97 -9.11 -21.91
C THR A 108 9.28 -10.33 -21.32
N ASP A 109 9.59 -10.69 -20.09
CA ASP A 109 9.08 -11.91 -19.47
C ASP A 109 7.62 -11.78 -19.05
N ARG A 110 6.84 -12.81 -19.35
CA ARG A 110 5.44 -12.91 -18.86
C ARG A 110 5.36 -13.16 -17.37
N LEU A 111 6.32 -13.88 -16.84
CA LEU A 111 6.49 -14.16 -15.43
C LEU A 111 7.67 -13.33 -14.94
N ARG A 112 7.40 -12.42 -14.01
CA ARG A 112 8.39 -11.56 -13.38
C ARG A 112 8.42 -11.85 -11.89
N HIS A 113 9.61 -11.90 -11.32
CA HIS A 113 9.76 -12.09 -9.88
C HIS A 113 10.90 -11.23 -9.31
N GLY A 114 10.86 -10.97 -8.02
CA GLY A 114 11.86 -10.13 -7.38
C GLY A 114 11.73 -10.13 -5.88
N PHE A 115 12.71 -9.54 -5.25
CA PHE A 115 12.76 -9.35 -3.81
C PHE A 115 12.51 -7.91 -3.42
N ARG A 116 12.02 -7.73 -2.17
CA ARG A 116 11.99 -6.45 -1.50
C ARG A 116 12.52 -6.64 -0.08
N PHE A 117 13.52 -5.86 0.27
CA PHE A 117 14.11 -5.82 1.60
C PHE A 117 13.63 -4.55 2.29
N ASP A 118 13.10 -4.68 3.50
CA ASP A 118 12.58 -3.54 4.27
C ASP A 118 13.34 -3.42 5.58
N ALA A 119 13.62 -2.18 5.97
CA ALA A 119 14.05 -1.82 7.30
C ALA A 119 13.13 -0.72 7.83
N ARG A 120 12.48 -0.98 8.98
CA ARG A 120 11.53 -0.06 9.60
C ARG A 120 12.00 0.32 11.00
N ALA A 121 12.14 1.61 11.26
CA ALA A 121 12.42 2.15 12.57
C ALA A 121 11.16 2.79 13.16
N ARG A 122 10.87 2.46 14.43
CA ARG A 122 9.78 3.04 15.22
C ARG A 122 10.35 3.80 16.41
N GLY A 123 9.67 4.89 16.78
CA GLY A 123 10.02 5.66 17.96
C GLY A 123 9.34 5.15 19.23
N ARG A 124 9.69 5.79 20.37
CA ARG A 124 8.99 5.61 21.66
C ARG A 124 9.02 4.19 22.24
N GLY A 125 10.10 3.44 22.01
CA GLY A 125 10.23 2.07 22.52
C GLY A 125 9.36 1.02 21.81
N GLU A 126 8.73 1.38 20.70
CA GLU A 126 8.01 0.43 19.87
C GLU A 126 9.01 -0.44 19.06
N PRO A 127 8.74 -1.73 18.88
CA PRO A 127 9.63 -2.63 18.15
C PRO A 127 9.85 -2.17 16.70
N SER A 128 11.12 -2.12 16.30
CA SER A 128 11.54 -1.94 14.91
C SER A 128 11.49 -3.28 14.17
N SER A 129 11.61 -3.31 12.84
CA SER A 129 11.54 -4.56 12.09
C SER A 129 12.37 -4.53 10.81
N VAL A 130 12.76 -5.72 10.39
CA VAL A 130 13.31 -5.99 9.06
C VAL A 130 12.46 -7.03 8.36
N SER A 131 12.42 -6.97 7.03
CA SER A 131 11.63 -7.92 6.24
C SER A 131 12.39 -8.34 4.99
N VAL A 132 12.23 -9.60 4.62
CA VAL A 132 12.62 -10.13 3.31
C VAL A 132 11.34 -10.61 2.64
N ASN A 133 10.99 -9.98 1.53
CA ASN A 133 9.73 -10.20 0.86
C ASN A 133 10.01 -10.67 -0.57
N TYR A 134 9.16 -11.55 -1.08
CA TYR A 134 9.22 -12.05 -2.43
C TYR A 134 7.95 -11.65 -3.18
N ALA A 135 8.09 -11.20 -4.42
CA ALA A 135 6.97 -10.86 -5.27
C ALA A 135 7.05 -11.61 -6.60
N LEU A 136 5.87 -11.96 -7.09
CA LEU A 136 5.65 -12.62 -8.35
C LEU A 136 4.59 -11.84 -9.13
N GLN A 137 4.81 -11.64 -10.44
CA GLN A 137 3.85 -11.05 -11.35
C GLN A 137 3.74 -11.90 -12.60
N TYR A 138 2.52 -12.24 -12.99
CA TYR A 138 2.24 -13.00 -14.20
C TYR A 138 1.30 -12.22 -15.12
N SER A 139 1.74 -11.95 -16.35
CA SER A 139 0.96 -11.33 -17.40
C SER A 139 0.19 -12.40 -18.17
N VAL A 140 -1.06 -12.67 -17.75
CA VAL A 140 -1.94 -13.68 -18.37
C VAL A 140 -2.25 -13.29 -19.83
N SER A 141 -2.53 -12.00 -20.05
CA SER A 141 -2.79 -11.40 -21.36
C SER A 141 -2.41 -9.92 -21.34
N PRO A 142 -2.48 -9.18 -22.47
CA PRO A 142 -2.29 -7.73 -22.47
C PRO A 142 -3.22 -6.96 -21.52
N GLN A 143 -4.39 -7.53 -21.19
CA GLN A 143 -5.38 -6.93 -20.30
C GLN A 143 -5.32 -7.46 -18.87
N TRP A 144 -4.92 -8.72 -18.66
CA TRP A 144 -4.97 -9.39 -17.37
C TRP A 144 -3.60 -9.64 -16.77
N GLN A 145 -3.43 -9.25 -15.51
CA GLN A 145 -2.21 -9.45 -14.75
C GLN A 145 -2.54 -9.92 -13.34
N ALA A 146 -1.82 -10.93 -12.87
CA ALA A 146 -1.87 -11.42 -11.50
C ALA A 146 -0.58 -11.09 -10.76
N ARG A 147 -0.68 -10.74 -9.47
CA ARG A 147 0.47 -10.53 -8.57
C ARG A 147 0.27 -11.30 -7.29
N LEU A 148 1.38 -11.78 -6.75
CA LEU A 148 1.48 -12.38 -5.42
C LEU A 148 2.69 -11.76 -4.73
N ALA A 149 2.54 -11.39 -3.47
CA ALA A 149 3.63 -10.95 -2.62
C ALA A 149 3.58 -11.71 -1.30
N VAL A 150 4.69 -12.31 -0.92
CA VAL A 150 4.89 -13.01 0.34
C VAL A 150 5.83 -12.19 1.19
N LEU A 151 5.43 -11.92 2.42
CA LEU A 151 6.16 -11.04 3.33
C LEU A 151 6.56 -11.81 4.58
N ASN A 152 7.85 -11.74 4.90
CA ASN A 152 8.44 -12.31 6.11
C ASN A 152 9.05 -11.18 6.92
N THR A 153 8.51 -10.92 8.09
CA THR A 153 8.90 -9.79 8.93
C THR A 153 9.36 -10.28 10.29
N ARG A 154 10.54 -9.84 10.72
CA ARG A 154 11.06 -10.05 12.06
C ARG A 154 11.16 -8.72 12.80
N SER A 155 10.62 -8.68 14.02
CA SER A 155 10.70 -7.52 14.89
C SER A 155 11.87 -7.65 15.86
N PHE A 156 12.42 -6.51 16.32
CA PHE A 156 13.51 -6.43 17.29
C PHE A 156 13.36 -5.19 18.18
N GLY A 157 14.05 -5.19 19.31
CA GLY A 157 13.96 -4.18 20.34
C GLY A 157 13.17 -4.68 21.56
N ASP A 158 13.05 -3.83 22.56
CA ASP A 158 12.27 -4.16 23.77
C ASP A 158 10.82 -4.47 23.41
N LYS A 159 10.25 -5.51 24.03
CA LYS A 159 8.88 -5.97 23.78
C LYS A 159 8.61 -6.53 22.37
N ALA A 160 9.65 -6.78 21.56
CA ALA A 160 9.46 -7.36 20.24
C ALA A 160 9.00 -8.82 20.33
N ASN A 161 7.99 -9.18 19.51
CA ASN A 161 7.82 -10.58 19.12
C ASN A 161 8.91 -10.89 18.07
N THR A 162 9.83 -11.77 18.42
CA THR A 162 10.98 -12.14 17.58
C THR A 162 10.65 -13.20 16.55
N ASP A 163 9.44 -13.79 16.57
CA ASP A 163 8.99 -14.77 15.59
C ASP A 163 8.86 -14.10 14.20
N ILE A 164 9.21 -14.85 13.17
CA ILE A 164 9.05 -14.39 11.80
C ILE A 164 7.57 -14.41 11.46
N GLN A 165 6.98 -13.22 11.28
CA GLN A 165 5.58 -13.06 10.92
C GLN A 165 5.40 -13.20 9.41
N PHE A 166 4.47 -14.06 9.01
CA PHE A 166 4.18 -14.37 7.62
C PHE A 166 2.88 -13.70 7.15
N GLN A 167 2.95 -13.06 5.98
CA GLN A 167 1.81 -12.44 5.31
C GLN A 167 1.83 -12.79 3.82
N ALA A 168 0.67 -12.93 3.22
CA ALA A 168 0.54 -13.01 1.78
C ALA A 168 -0.44 -11.93 1.26
N ARG A 169 -0.16 -11.42 0.07
CA ARG A 169 -1.00 -10.43 -0.62
C ARG A 169 -1.09 -10.80 -2.07
N SER A 170 -2.28 -10.73 -2.64
CA SER A 170 -2.46 -10.96 -4.07
C SER A 170 -3.31 -9.87 -4.70
N GLN A 171 -3.16 -9.69 -6.01
CA GLN A 171 -3.92 -8.77 -6.81
C GLN A 171 -4.17 -9.38 -8.18
N LEU A 172 -5.41 -9.35 -8.62
CA LEU A 172 -5.80 -9.60 -9.99
C LEU A 172 -6.20 -8.26 -10.61
N SER A 173 -5.56 -7.89 -11.72
CA SER A 173 -5.75 -6.60 -12.40
C SER A 173 -6.31 -6.81 -13.79
N TYR A 174 -7.31 -6.01 -14.15
CA TYR A 174 -7.85 -5.90 -15.51
C TYR A 174 -7.64 -4.49 -16.04
N ARG A 175 -6.93 -4.36 -17.15
CA ARG A 175 -6.73 -3.10 -17.86
C ARG A 175 -7.95 -2.80 -18.72
N ALA A 176 -8.89 -2.01 -18.19
CA ALA A 176 -10.11 -1.62 -18.90
C ALA A 176 -9.84 -0.61 -20.02
N SER A 177 -8.80 0.23 -19.87
CA SER A 177 -8.31 1.15 -20.90
C SER A 177 -6.82 1.47 -20.68
N GLN A 178 -6.25 2.32 -21.53
CA GLN A 178 -4.88 2.83 -21.29
C GLN A 178 -4.77 3.65 -20.00
N ALA A 179 -5.84 4.26 -19.56
CA ALA A 179 -5.87 5.11 -18.37
C ALA A 179 -6.40 4.40 -17.12
N VAL A 180 -7.23 3.36 -17.26
CA VAL A 180 -7.97 2.76 -16.14
C VAL A 180 -7.66 1.28 -15.98
N SER A 181 -7.29 0.88 -14.78
CA SER A 181 -7.18 -0.52 -14.36
C SER A 181 -8.06 -0.80 -13.16
N LEU A 182 -8.83 -1.88 -13.23
CA LEU A 182 -9.65 -2.41 -12.14
C LEU A 182 -8.90 -3.54 -11.47
N ASN A 183 -8.94 -3.62 -10.14
CA ASN A 183 -8.24 -4.66 -9.41
C ASN A 183 -9.14 -5.32 -8.38
N LEU A 184 -8.87 -6.58 -8.12
CA LEU A 184 -9.32 -7.31 -6.94
C LEU A 184 -8.08 -7.63 -6.11
N GLU A 185 -8.10 -7.23 -4.85
CA GLU A 185 -6.96 -7.38 -3.93
C GLU A 185 -7.34 -8.26 -2.75
N TYR A 186 -6.39 -9.09 -2.32
CA TYR A 186 -6.53 -9.95 -1.15
C TYR A 186 -5.30 -9.83 -0.26
N TYR A 187 -5.52 -9.77 1.04
CA TYR A 187 -4.50 -9.64 2.08
C TYR A 187 -4.73 -10.67 3.17
N SER A 188 -3.67 -11.35 3.58
CA SER A 188 -3.70 -12.27 4.70
C SER A 188 -2.53 -12.04 5.65
N GLN A 189 -2.78 -12.16 6.96
CA GLN A 189 -1.76 -12.25 8.01
C GLN A 189 -1.95 -13.58 8.71
N LEU A 190 -1.01 -14.50 8.51
CA LEU A 190 -1.16 -15.89 8.92
C LEU A 190 -0.59 -16.18 10.30
N GLY A 191 0.27 -15.29 10.84
CA GLY A 191 0.96 -15.47 12.12
C GLY A 191 2.43 -15.82 11.94
N ALA A 192 3.02 -16.49 12.90
CA ALA A 192 4.42 -16.93 12.86
C ALA A 192 4.58 -18.06 11.82
N ILE A 193 5.72 -18.06 11.10
CA ILE A 193 5.96 -19.00 9.99
C ILE A 193 6.03 -20.46 10.46
N ASP A 194 6.47 -20.69 11.68
CA ASP A 194 6.59 -22.00 12.33
C ASP A 194 5.30 -22.43 13.05
N ASN A 195 4.36 -21.50 13.25
CA ASN A 195 3.10 -21.76 13.94
C ASN A 195 2.01 -20.79 13.45
N PHE A 196 1.41 -21.10 12.31
CA PHE A 196 0.31 -20.29 11.79
C PHE A 196 -0.87 -20.26 12.74
N ASN A 197 -1.44 -19.09 12.91
CA ASN A 197 -2.66 -18.93 13.69
C ASN A 197 -3.81 -19.76 13.12
N PRO A 198 -4.74 -20.27 13.96
CA PRO A 198 -6.01 -20.79 13.47
C PRO A 198 -6.75 -19.76 12.62
N TRP A 199 -7.54 -20.18 11.62
CA TRP A 199 -8.26 -19.30 10.68
C TRP A 199 -8.99 -18.14 11.36
N LYS A 200 -9.65 -18.40 12.49
CA LYS A 200 -10.39 -17.38 13.26
C LYS A 200 -9.51 -16.25 13.81
N ASN A 201 -8.21 -16.49 13.96
CA ASN A 201 -7.23 -15.52 14.49
C ASN A 201 -6.34 -14.94 13.38
N GLN A 202 -6.41 -15.48 12.16
CA GLN A 202 -5.76 -14.89 11.00
C GLN A 202 -6.55 -13.67 10.51
N LYS A 203 -5.85 -12.69 9.93
CA LYS A 203 -6.52 -11.53 9.32
C LYS A 203 -6.62 -11.75 7.83
N HIS A 204 -7.84 -11.71 7.31
CA HIS A 204 -8.13 -11.86 5.88
C HIS A 204 -9.00 -10.70 5.41
N GLN A 205 -8.55 -10.01 4.37
CA GLN A 205 -9.27 -8.90 3.77
C GLN A 205 -9.27 -9.03 2.25
N ILE A 206 -10.39 -8.71 1.63
CA ILE A 206 -10.54 -8.71 0.17
C ILE A 206 -11.30 -7.44 -0.24
N GLY A 207 -11.01 -6.92 -1.43
CA GLY A 207 -11.79 -5.82 -1.96
C GLY A 207 -11.33 -5.33 -3.33
N PRO A 208 -12.21 -4.62 -4.04
CA PRO A 208 -11.92 -4.00 -5.32
C PRO A 208 -11.13 -2.69 -5.14
N SER A 209 -10.40 -2.36 -6.18
CA SER A 209 -9.75 -1.05 -6.31
C SER A 209 -9.64 -0.62 -7.77
N VAL A 210 -9.41 0.65 -7.99
CA VAL A 210 -9.20 1.26 -9.29
C VAL A 210 -7.92 2.09 -9.29
N ASN A 211 -7.12 1.95 -10.35
CA ASN A 211 -6.05 2.88 -10.67
C ASN A 211 -6.47 3.70 -11.88
N TRP A 212 -6.34 5.00 -11.79
CA TRP A 212 -6.62 5.93 -12.87
C TRP A 212 -5.42 6.83 -13.14
N ARG A 213 -4.81 6.66 -14.34
CA ARG A 213 -3.79 7.57 -14.87
C ARG A 213 -4.48 8.79 -15.43
N VAL A 214 -4.34 9.93 -14.77
CA VAL A 214 -5.08 11.16 -15.14
C VAL A 214 -4.38 11.86 -16.30
N ALA A 215 -3.22 12.44 -16.07
CA ALA A 215 -2.39 13.11 -17.06
C ALA A 215 -1.03 13.48 -16.44
N ASN A 216 -0.02 13.77 -17.29
CA ASN A 216 1.24 14.37 -16.83
C ASN A 216 1.92 13.64 -15.65
N GLY A 217 1.91 12.30 -15.66
CA GLY A 217 2.52 11.48 -14.61
C GLY A 217 1.71 11.36 -13.31
N TRP A 218 0.46 11.86 -13.26
CA TRP A 218 -0.42 11.67 -12.11
C TRP A 218 -1.21 10.37 -12.21
N THR A 219 -1.26 9.64 -11.10
CA THR A 219 -2.11 8.45 -10.94
C THR A 219 -2.89 8.56 -9.65
N LEU A 220 -4.18 8.30 -9.71
CA LEU A 220 -5.08 8.16 -8.57
C LEU A 220 -5.39 6.68 -8.35
N TYR A 221 -5.42 6.27 -7.10
CA TYR A 221 -5.90 4.97 -6.67
C TYR A 221 -7.02 5.16 -5.66
N GLY A 222 -8.07 4.40 -5.80
CA GLY A 222 -9.16 4.31 -4.83
C GLY A 222 -9.61 2.87 -4.66
N GLY A 223 -9.91 2.47 -3.44
CA GLY A 223 -10.38 1.12 -3.16
C GLY A 223 -10.81 0.93 -1.72
N PHE A 224 -11.39 -0.21 -1.45
CA PHE A 224 -11.67 -0.62 -0.08
C PHE A 224 -11.33 -2.09 0.11
N LEU A 225 -11.10 -2.48 1.36
CA LEU A 225 -10.94 -3.87 1.78
C LEU A 225 -12.02 -4.15 2.82
N SER A 226 -12.67 -5.29 2.69
CA SER A 226 -13.59 -5.82 3.69
C SER A 226 -13.00 -7.07 4.34
N SER A 227 -13.26 -7.25 5.63
CA SER A 227 -12.84 -8.44 6.35
C SER A 227 -13.61 -9.66 5.88
N MET A 228 -12.91 -10.80 5.81
CA MET A 228 -13.52 -12.10 5.57
C MET A 228 -13.80 -12.88 6.86
N ASN A 229 -13.32 -12.36 7.99
CA ASN A 229 -13.52 -12.93 9.33
C ASN A 229 -13.44 -11.82 10.37
N ASN A 230 -13.80 -12.14 11.62
CA ASN A 230 -13.88 -11.15 12.72
C ASN A 230 -12.51 -10.73 13.29
N SER A 231 -11.39 -11.13 12.69
CA SER A 231 -10.04 -10.81 13.16
C SER A 231 -9.43 -9.56 12.53
N SER A 232 -10.12 -8.94 11.59
CA SER A 232 -9.70 -7.72 10.90
C SER A 232 -10.72 -6.60 11.10
N PRO A 233 -10.37 -5.34 10.90
CA PRO A 233 -11.36 -4.27 10.75
C PRO A 233 -12.35 -4.61 9.65
N ASP A 234 -13.63 -4.34 9.86
CA ASP A 234 -14.70 -4.75 8.92
C ASP A 234 -14.50 -4.12 7.55
N THR A 235 -14.20 -2.84 7.50
CA THR A 235 -13.94 -2.14 6.23
C THR A 235 -12.81 -1.14 6.37
N VAL A 236 -11.99 -1.03 5.32
CA VAL A 236 -10.90 -0.05 5.24
C VAL A 236 -10.93 0.61 3.86
N TYR A 237 -11.19 1.92 3.84
CA TYR A 237 -11.08 2.73 2.62
C TYR A 237 -9.65 3.20 2.40
N ARG A 238 -9.21 3.21 1.13
CA ARG A 238 -7.85 3.56 0.74
C ARG A 238 -7.85 4.50 -0.46
N MET A 239 -7.05 5.54 -0.40
CA MET A 239 -6.85 6.50 -1.49
C MET A 239 -5.37 6.84 -1.60
N TRP A 240 -4.83 6.81 -2.82
CA TRP A 240 -3.46 7.21 -3.09
C TRP A 240 -3.41 8.19 -4.25
N VAL A 241 -2.51 9.14 -4.14
CA VAL A 241 -2.16 10.08 -5.20
C VAL A 241 -0.67 9.89 -5.48
N THR A 242 -0.32 9.61 -6.72
CA THR A 242 1.06 9.40 -7.15
C THR A 242 1.41 10.40 -8.22
N LYS A 243 2.59 11.02 -8.11
CA LYS A 243 3.21 11.86 -9.15
C LYS A 243 4.51 11.20 -9.58
N ALA A 244 4.61 10.80 -10.85
CA ALA A 244 5.86 10.41 -11.50
C ALA A 244 6.52 11.63 -12.16
N PHE A 245 7.86 11.67 -12.15
CA PHE A 245 8.68 12.76 -12.69
C PHE A 245 9.50 12.29 -13.89
#